data_911830b39396cd7a025c89edaacb8ebf
#
_entry.id   911830b39396cd7a025c89edaacb8ebf
#
_cell.length_a   1.000
_cell.length_b   1.000
_cell.length_c   1.000
_cell.angle_alpha   90.00
_cell.angle_beta   90.00
_cell.angle_gamma   90.00
#
_symmetry.space_group_name_H-M   'P 1'
#
loop_
_entity.id
_entity.type
_entity.pdbx_description
1 polymer ?
#
loop_
_entity_poly.entity_id
_entity_poly.type
_entity_poly.pdbx_seq_one_letter_code
_entity_poly.pdbx_strand_id
1 'polypeptide(L)'
;MIRRLLLIGLALLIAAPAAAAPSKIRVSLKTSEGVIVIALDMKHAPITAGNFLAYVDQKKLDGTSFYRAARAVGNPKRGFIQGGVHRDARRSLPPIAHEPTSKTGLRHLDGTISMARREPGTAMGEFFILVGAAPSMDAQPGGKGDTAGYAAFGQVVSGMPVVRRILAARTWPQGSGAMKGQLIKQQIRIIEAKRAG
;
A
#
# COMPACT_ATOMS: atom_id res chain seq x y z
N MET A 1 -36.47 -14.93 -66.17
CA MET A 1 -36.71 -14.57 -64.77
C MET A 1 -35.71 -15.33 -63.92
N ILE A 2 -34.61 -14.68 -63.48
CA ILE A 2 -33.54 -15.33 -62.69
C ILE A 2 -33.65 -14.77 -61.24
N ARG A 3 -34.07 -15.60 -60.27
CA ARG A 3 -34.13 -15.28 -58.87
C ARG A 3 -32.71 -15.36 -58.28
N ARG A 4 -32.14 -14.22 -57.86
CA ARG A 4 -30.89 -14.15 -57.08
C ARG A 4 -31.22 -14.41 -55.61
N LEU A 5 -30.75 -15.53 -55.06
CA LEU A 5 -30.72 -15.80 -53.63
C LEU A 5 -29.54 -15.03 -53.02
N LEU A 6 -29.84 -14.08 -52.12
CA LEU A 6 -28.85 -13.45 -51.22
C LEU A 6 -28.67 -14.37 -50.00
N LEU A 7 -27.50 -14.98 -49.88
CA LEU A 7 -27.04 -15.64 -48.66
C LEU A 7 -26.45 -14.57 -47.67
N ILE A 8 -27.19 -14.28 -46.60
CA ILE A 8 -26.72 -13.43 -45.52
C ILE A 8 -25.95 -14.34 -44.59
N GLY A 9 -24.61 -14.25 -44.58
CA GLY A 9 -23.74 -14.92 -43.64
C GLY A 9 -23.79 -14.21 -42.27
N LEU A 10 -24.38 -14.88 -41.27
CA LEU A 10 -24.38 -14.43 -39.88
C LEU A 10 -23.00 -14.72 -39.27
N ALA A 11 -22.14 -13.71 -39.14
CA ALA A 11 -20.86 -13.83 -38.45
C ALA A 11 -21.10 -13.86 -36.93
N LEU A 12 -20.94 -15.02 -36.31
CA LEU A 12 -20.96 -15.18 -34.85
C LEU A 12 -19.67 -14.57 -34.24
N LEU A 13 -19.75 -13.40 -33.65
CA LEU A 13 -18.65 -12.83 -32.81
C LEU A 13 -18.55 -13.64 -31.52
N ILE A 14 -17.58 -14.53 -31.44
CA ILE A 14 -17.21 -15.22 -30.20
C ILE A 14 -16.42 -14.22 -29.32
N ALA A 15 -17.08 -13.62 -28.34
CA ALA A 15 -16.42 -12.82 -27.34
C ALA A 15 -15.54 -13.74 -26.47
N ALA A 16 -14.21 -13.60 -26.57
CA ALA A 16 -13.29 -14.29 -25.68
C ALA A 16 -13.54 -13.84 -24.23
N PRO A 17 -13.58 -14.77 -23.25
CA PRO A 17 -13.74 -14.38 -21.85
C PRO A 17 -12.54 -13.53 -21.42
N ALA A 18 -12.81 -12.31 -20.92
CA ALA A 18 -11.78 -11.46 -20.32
C ALA A 18 -11.20 -12.20 -19.11
N ALA A 19 -9.90 -12.52 -19.15
CA ALA A 19 -9.21 -13.12 -18.03
C ALA A 19 -9.34 -12.20 -16.82
N ALA A 20 -9.95 -12.69 -15.73
CA ALA A 20 -10.06 -11.93 -14.49
C ALA A 20 -8.66 -11.58 -13.98
N ALA A 21 -8.42 -10.30 -13.65
CA ALA A 21 -7.15 -9.86 -13.09
C ALA A 21 -6.85 -10.68 -11.80
N PRO A 22 -5.58 -11.05 -11.55
CA PRO A 22 -5.22 -11.84 -10.38
C PRO A 22 -5.65 -11.12 -9.10
N SER A 23 -6.30 -11.84 -8.20
CA SER A 23 -6.82 -11.28 -6.94
C SER A 23 -5.71 -10.77 -6.00
N LYS A 24 -4.49 -11.27 -6.16
CA LYS A 24 -3.29 -10.85 -5.42
C LYS A 24 -2.11 -10.70 -6.36
N ILE A 25 -1.44 -9.55 -6.27
CA ILE A 25 -0.19 -9.27 -6.99
C ILE A 25 0.91 -9.14 -5.94
N ARG A 26 2.04 -9.81 -6.13
CA ARG A 26 3.19 -9.67 -5.25
C ARG A 26 4.10 -8.54 -5.73
N VAL A 27 4.62 -7.78 -4.78
CA VAL A 27 5.62 -6.73 -4.99
C VAL A 27 6.80 -7.00 -4.09
N SER A 28 8.01 -6.91 -4.64
CA SER A 28 9.28 -6.96 -3.90
C SER A 28 9.81 -5.54 -3.71
N LEU A 29 10.07 -5.17 -2.45
CA LEU A 29 10.83 -3.97 -2.07
C LEU A 29 12.23 -4.40 -1.65
N LYS A 30 13.23 -4.18 -2.51
CA LYS A 30 14.65 -4.33 -2.17
C LYS A 30 15.09 -3.09 -1.40
N THR A 31 15.45 -3.26 -0.14
CA THR A 31 15.91 -2.15 0.72
C THR A 31 17.38 -2.30 1.08
N SER A 32 17.98 -1.27 1.67
CA SER A 32 19.34 -1.35 2.23
C SER A 32 19.46 -2.32 3.42
N GLU A 33 18.32 -2.74 4.01
CA GLU A 33 18.24 -3.69 5.14
C GLU A 33 17.81 -5.10 4.71
N GLY A 34 17.51 -5.32 3.43
CA GLY A 34 17.04 -6.59 2.89
C GLY A 34 15.75 -6.47 2.09
N VAL A 35 15.17 -7.60 1.73
CA VAL A 35 14.00 -7.67 0.86
C VAL A 35 12.73 -7.84 1.70
N ILE A 36 11.67 -7.11 1.32
CA ILE A 36 10.30 -7.24 1.85
C ILE A 36 9.42 -7.60 0.67
N VAL A 37 8.65 -8.69 0.77
CA VAL A 37 7.68 -9.08 -0.26
C VAL A 37 6.27 -8.87 0.29
N ILE A 38 5.45 -8.17 -0.49
CA ILE A 38 4.09 -7.76 -0.13
C ILE A 38 3.13 -8.38 -1.13
N ALA A 39 2.06 -9.01 -0.65
CA ALA A 39 0.91 -9.40 -1.46
C ALA A 39 -0.14 -8.31 -1.39
N LEU A 40 -0.41 -7.64 -2.51
CA LEU A 40 -1.43 -6.61 -2.65
C LEU A 40 -2.81 -7.28 -2.85
N ASP A 41 -3.83 -6.79 -2.18
CA ASP A 41 -5.20 -7.29 -2.30
C ASP A 41 -5.99 -6.47 -3.33
N MET A 42 -5.87 -6.86 -4.59
CA MET A 42 -6.53 -6.20 -5.72
C MET A 42 -8.05 -6.43 -5.73
N LYS A 43 -8.55 -7.43 -5.01
CA LYS A 43 -9.97 -7.76 -4.95
C LYS A 43 -10.73 -6.86 -3.98
N HIS A 44 -10.20 -6.68 -2.77
CA HIS A 44 -10.90 -5.98 -1.69
C HIS A 44 -10.54 -4.50 -1.62
N ALA A 45 -9.32 -4.11 -2.00
CA ALA A 45 -8.86 -2.72 -2.03
C ALA A 45 -8.28 -2.33 -3.41
N PRO A 46 -9.08 -2.43 -4.50
CA PRO A 46 -8.58 -2.25 -5.88
C PRO A 46 -8.00 -0.86 -6.14
N ILE A 47 -8.59 0.20 -5.60
CA ILE A 47 -8.12 1.57 -5.79
C ILE A 47 -6.78 1.76 -5.09
N THR A 48 -6.68 1.36 -3.83
CA THR A 48 -5.49 1.56 -2.99
C THR A 48 -4.34 0.67 -3.44
N ALA A 49 -4.60 -0.62 -3.68
CA ALA A 49 -3.61 -1.56 -4.19
C ALA A 49 -3.14 -1.19 -5.61
N GLY A 50 -4.07 -0.77 -6.48
CA GLY A 50 -3.76 -0.29 -7.83
C GLY A 50 -2.90 0.97 -7.82
N ASN A 51 -3.18 1.92 -6.93
CA ASN A 51 -2.35 3.11 -6.74
C ASN A 51 -0.91 2.73 -6.33
N PHE A 52 -0.75 1.88 -5.31
CA PHE A 52 0.58 1.44 -4.90
C PHE A 52 1.32 0.72 -6.03
N LEU A 53 0.61 -0.13 -6.78
CA LEU A 53 1.18 -0.82 -7.94
C LEU A 53 1.62 0.15 -9.04
N ALA A 54 0.88 1.24 -9.28
CA ALA A 54 1.27 2.29 -10.22
C ALA A 54 2.57 2.99 -9.81
N TYR A 55 2.80 3.24 -8.51
CA TYR A 55 4.07 3.74 -8.01
C TYR A 55 5.23 2.76 -8.26
N VAL A 56 4.98 1.46 -8.13
CA VAL A 56 5.95 0.39 -8.42
C VAL A 56 6.27 0.33 -9.90
N ASP A 57 5.26 0.24 -10.76
CA ASP A 57 5.41 0.09 -12.21
C ASP A 57 6.10 1.31 -12.85
N GLN A 58 5.81 2.52 -12.35
CA GLN A 58 6.42 3.77 -12.79
C GLN A 58 7.75 4.08 -12.10
N LYS A 59 8.33 3.13 -11.33
CA LYS A 59 9.61 3.30 -10.62
C LYS A 59 9.66 4.50 -9.66
N LYS A 60 8.51 4.99 -9.21
CA LYS A 60 8.41 6.17 -8.35
C LYS A 60 8.86 5.92 -6.91
N LEU A 61 8.89 4.65 -6.48
CA LEU A 61 9.43 4.24 -5.17
C LEU A 61 10.93 4.00 -5.18
N ASP A 62 11.56 3.81 -6.34
CA ASP A 62 13.00 3.55 -6.44
C ASP A 62 13.79 4.75 -5.93
N GLY A 63 14.77 4.51 -5.05
CA GLY A 63 15.58 5.55 -4.41
C GLY A 63 14.87 6.32 -3.29
N THR A 64 13.60 6.05 -2.98
CA THR A 64 12.92 6.58 -1.80
C THR A 64 13.35 5.87 -0.52
N SER A 65 12.71 6.12 0.61
CA SER A 65 13.15 5.54 1.89
C SER A 65 11.99 5.26 2.86
N PHE A 66 12.25 4.34 3.78
CA PHE A 66 11.59 4.35 5.08
C PHE A 66 12.27 5.40 5.96
N TYR A 67 11.53 6.43 6.33
CA TYR A 67 12.03 7.59 7.05
C TYR A 67 11.50 7.70 8.49
N ARG A 68 10.45 6.91 8.84
CA ARG A 68 9.79 6.96 10.14
C ARG A 68 9.63 5.56 10.74
N ALA A 69 9.97 5.44 12.03
CA ALA A 69 9.75 4.27 12.88
C ALA A 69 8.92 4.71 14.10
N ALA A 70 7.62 4.48 14.06
CA ALA A 70 6.67 4.84 15.10
C ALA A 70 6.45 3.64 16.02
N ARG A 71 7.05 3.66 17.19
CA ARG A 71 6.94 2.59 18.18
C ARG A 71 5.77 2.84 19.11
N ALA A 72 5.05 1.77 19.48
CA ALA A 72 3.97 1.85 20.44
C ALA A 72 4.49 2.17 21.84
N VAL A 73 3.76 3.04 22.55
CA VAL A 73 4.06 3.34 23.95
C VAL A 73 3.90 2.07 24.78
N GLY A 74 4.85 1.82 25.67
CA GLY A 74 4.87 0.62 26.52
C GLY A 74 5.33 -0.67 25.82
N ASN A 75 5.39 -0.71 24.48
CA ASN A 75 5.92 -1.86 23.76
C ASN A 75 6.66 -1.45 22.47
N PRO A 76 7.96 -1.13 22.56
CA PRO A 76 8.75 -0.64 21.44
C PRO A 76 8.99 -1.68 20.32
N LYS A 77 8.65 -2.95 20.56
CA LYS A 77 8.70 -4.01 19.54
C LYS A 77 7.46 -4.01 18.62
N ARG A 78 6.45 -3.18 18.93
CA ARG A 78 5.23 -2.99 18.12
C ARG A 78 5.18 -1.56 17.60
N GLY A 79 4.36 -1.35 16.56
CA GLY A 79 4.20 -0.06 15.92
C GLY A 79 4.14 -0.16 14.40
N PHE A 80 4.73 0.80 13.69
CA PHE A 80 4.81 0.75 12.24
C PHE A 80 6.06 1.46 11.71
N ILE A 81 6.47 1.06 10.52
CA ILE A 81 7.44 1.79 9.71
C ILE A 81 6.71 2.51 8.58
N GLN A 82 7.11 3.74 8.24
CA GLN A 82 6.50 4.53 7.18
C GLN A 82 7.56 4.96 6.17
N GLY A 83 7.21 4.85 4.89
CA GLY A 83 8.02 5.23 3.76
C GLY A 83 7.18 5.68 2.59
N GLY A 84 7.84 6.01 1.49
CA GLY A 84 7.19 6.47 0.27
C GLY A 84 7.89 7.66 -0.34
N VAL A 85 7.16 8.44 -1.14
CA VAL A 85 7.74 9.54 -1.93
C VAL A 85 8.07 10.81 -1.11
N HIS A 86 7.76 10.82 0.18
CA HIS A 86 8.09 11.89 1.15
C HIS A 86 7.77 13.30 0.64
N ARG A 87 6.55 13.48 0.11
CA ARG A 87 6.05 14.74 -0.44
C ARG A 87 6.86 15.30 -1.64
N ASP A 88 7.63 14.46 -2.33
CA ASP A 88 8.24 14.87 -3.60
C ASP A 88 7.14 14.97 -4.68
N ALA A 89 6.77 16.21 -5.03
CA ALA A 89 5.72 16.48 -6.02
C ALA A 89 6.00 15.84 -7.38
N ARG A 90 7.27 15.71 -7.76
CA ARG A 90 7.68 15.09 -9.05
C ARG A 90 7.41 13.58 -9.08
N ARG A 91 7.36 12.95 -7.91
CA ARG A 91 7.08 11.53 -7.76
C ARG A 91 5.62 11.24 -7.41
N SER A 92 4.90 12.23 -6.88
CA SER A 92 3.50 12.05 -6.44
C SER A 92 2.57 11.85 -7.63
N LEU A 93 1.73 10.82 -7.54
CA LEU A 93 0.54 10.65 -8.38
C LEU A 93 -0.64 11.40 -7.73
N PRO A 94 -1.72 11.66 -8.47
CA PRO A 94 -2.93 12.27 -7.91
C PRO A 94 -3.44 11.52 -6.67
N PRO A 95 -4.11 12.22 -5.73
CA PRO A 95 -4.73 11.57 -4.58
C PRO A 95 -5.85 10.62 -5.01
N ILE A 96 -6.08 9.59 -4.20
CA ILE A 96 -7.05 8.53 -4.49
C ILE A 96 -8.22 8.55 -3.52
N ALA A 97 -9.37 8.03 -3.96
CA ALA A 97 -10.51 7.78 -3.11
C ALA A 97 -10.14 6.84 -1.95
N HIS A 98 -10.70 7.10 -0.77
CA HIS A 98 -10.46 6.31 0.42
C HIS A 98 -11.25 4.99 0.39
N GLU A 99 -10.58 3.89 0.69
CA GLU A 99 -11.18 2.56 0.86
C GLU A 99 -11.08 2.14 2.33
N PRO A 100 -12.03 2.54 3.20
CA PRO A 100 -11.97 2.22 4.62
C PRO A 100 -12.10 0.72 4.88
N THR A 101 -11.55 0.24 5.99
CA THR A 101 -11.61 -1.18 6.37
C THR A 101 -13.04 -1.67 6.58
N SER A 102 -13.98 -0.80 6.95
CA SER A 102 -15.41 -1.11 7.03
C SER A 102 -16.05 -1.48 5.69
N LYS A 103 -15.46 -1.00 4.57
CA LYS A 103 -15.90 -1.32 3.21
C LYS A 103 -15.15 -2.53 2.63
N THR A 104 -13.84 -2.59 2.86
CA THR A 104 -12.97 -3.62 2.28
C THR A 104 -12.97 -4.93 3.07
N GLY A 105 -13.32 -4.90 4.35
CA GLY A 105 -13.20 -6.04 5.27
C GLY A 105 -11.77 -6.36 5.69
N LEU A 106 -10.77 -5.65 5.15
CA LEU A 106 -9.36 -5.80 5.54
C LEU A 106 -9.14 -5.18 6.92
N ARG A 107 -8.16 -5.70 7.66
CA ARG A 107 -7.86 -5.25 9.02
C ARG A 107 -6.37 -4.92 9.20
N HIS A 108 -6.07 -4.06 10.17
CA HIS A 108 -4.72 -3.71 10.56
C HIS A 108 -4.10 -4.75 11.51
N LEU A 109 -3.61 -5.86 10.93
CA LEU A 109 -2.92 -6.95 11.62
C LEU A 109 -1.39 -6.81 11.51
N ASP A 110 -0.62 -7.73 12.14
CA ASP A 110 0.85 -7.78 11.98
C ASP A 110 1.22 -7.97 10.50
N GLY A 111 2.09 -7.12 9.97
CA GLY A 111 2.52 -7.13 8.57
C GLY A 111 1.54 -6.50 7.57
N THR A 112 0.41 -5.96 8.00
CA THR A 112 -0.49 -5.22 7.09
C THR A 112 0.22 -3.99 6.53
N ILE A 113 0.12 -3.78 5.21
CA ILE A 113 0.49 -2.51 4.55
C ILE A 113 -0.77 -1.66 4.34
N SER A 114 -0.64 -0.36 4.63
CA SER A 114 -1.75 0.60 4.60
C SER A 114 -1.28 1.96 4.11
N MET A 115 -2.17 2.76 3.52
CA MET A 115 -1.84 4.10 3.02
C MET A 115 -1.88 5.15 4.12
N ALA A 116 -0.82 5.94 4.18
CA ALA A 116 -0.81 7.13 5.01
C ALA A 116 -1.60 8.26 4.31
N ARG A 117 -2.33 9.05 5.09
CA ARG A 117 -3.16 10.15 4.62
C ARG A 117 -3.23 11.28 5.65
N ARG A 118 -3.70 12.42 5.26
CA ARG A 118 -4.22 13.46 6.15
C ARG A 118 -5.72 13.25 6.33
N GLU A 119 -6.53 13.81 5.44
CA GLU A 119 -7.98 13.58 5.40
C GLU A 119 -8.32 12.38 4.49
N PRO A 120 -9.49 11.73 4.64
CA PRO A 120 -9.98 10.75 3.68
C PRO A 120 -9.95 11.30 2.25
N GLY A 121 -9.45 10.52 1.29
CA GLY A 121 -9.30 10.95 -0.10
C GLY A 121 -8.03 11.74 -0.41
N THR A 122 -7.08 11.90 0.53
CA THR A 122 -5.81 12.62 0.30
C THR A 122 -4.59 11.70 0.19
N ALA A 123 -4.79 10.38 0.21
CA ALA A 123 -3.69 9.41 0.09
C ALA A 123 -3.05 9.47 -1.29
N MET A 124 -1.73 9.44 -1.35
CA MET A 124 -0.93 9.43 -2.58
C MET A 124 0.10 8.31 -2.55
N GLY A 125 1.38 8.60 -2.27
CA GLY A 125 2.49 7.65 -2.34
C GLY A 125 3.15 7.31 -1.00
N GLU A 126 2.55 7.72 0.12
CA GLU A 126 3.02 7.42 1.46
C GLU A 126 2.31 6.18 2.02
N PHE A 127 3.07 5.23 2.51
CA PHE A 127 2.53 3.99 3.06
C PHE A 127 3.23 3.62 4.37
N PHE A 128 2.60 2.75 5.14
CA PHE A 128 3.20 2.19 6.34
C PHE A 128 2.97 0.67 6.42
N ILE A 129 3.86 -0.02 7.14
CA ILE A 129 3.78 -1.46 7.41
C ILE A 129 3.76 -1.66 8.91
N LEU A 130 2.79 -2.42 9.39
CA LEU A 130 2.58 -2.70 10.81
C LEU A 130 3.51 -3.78 11.34
N VAL A 131 3.91 -3.61 12.60
CA VAL A 131 4.50 -4.63 13.46
C VAL A 131 3.59 -4.80 14.67
N GLY A 132 2.84 -5.90 14.67
CA GLY A 132 1.73 -6.14 15.58
C GLY A 132 0.42 -5.54 15.12
N ALA A 133 -0.69 -6.09 15.59
CA ALA A 133 -2.02 -5.59 15.23
C ALA A 133 -2.30 -4.19 15.82
N ALA A 134 -3.02 -3.36 15.07
CA ALA A 134 -3.43 -2.01 15.45
C ALA A 134 -4.92 -1.76 15.09
N PRO A 135 -5.88 -2.37 15.81
CA PRO A 135 -7.31 -2.23 15.52
C PRO A 135 -7.82 -0.79 15.57
N SER A 136 -7.14 0.10 16.31
CA SER A 136 -7.45 1.53 16.35
C SER A 136 -7.23 2.26 15.02
N MET A 137 -6.54 1.64 14.07
CA MET A 137 -6.35 2.16 12.71
C MET A 137 -7.46 1.71 11.75
N ASP A 138 -8.29 0.75 12.15
CA ASP A 138 -9.46 0.34 11.38
C ASP A 138 -10.55 1.42 11.42
N ALA A 139 -11.39 1.48 10.40
CA ALA A 139 -12.56 2.35 10.40
C ALA A 139 -13.51 2.00 11.57
N GLN A 140 -14.01 3.02 12.25
CA GLN A 140 -14.88 2.90 13.42
C GLN A 140 -16.16 3.72 13.20
N PRO A 141 -17.10 3.26 12.32
CA PRO A 141 -18.34 3.96 12.07
C PRO A 141 -19.11 4.22 13.39
N GLY A 142 -19.56 5.47 13.58
CA GLY A 142 -20.23 5.88 14.83
C GLY A 142 -19.29 6.28 15.97
N GLY A 143 -17.98 6.16 15.81
CA GLY A 143 -16.98 6.66 16.76
C GLY A 143 -16.87 8.20 16.78
N LYS A 144 -15.97 8.73 17.62
CA LYS A 144 -15.64 10.17 17.67
C LYS A 144 -14.35 10.45 16.90
N GLY A 145 -14.24 11.64 16.31
CA GLY A 145 -13.06 12.09 15.59
C GLY A 145 -12.94 11.49 14.17
N ASP A 146 -11.72 11.18 13.74
CA ASP A 146 -11.49 10.55 12.44
C ASP A 146 -11.84 9.06 12.48
N THR A 147 -13.09 8.76 12.16
CA THR A 147 -13.65 7.40 12.17
C THR A 147 -13.42 6.62 10.89
N ALA A 148 -12.87 7.26 9.85
CA ALA A 148 -12.64 6.61 8.57
C ALA A 148 -11.48 5.60 8.61
N GLY A 149 -10.58 5.70 9.59
CA GLY A 149 -9.40 4.85 9.70
C GLY A 149 -8.45 4.99 8.51
N TYR A 150 -7.58 4.01 8.30
CA TYR A 150 -6.65 3.96 7.19
C TYR A 150 -7.05 2.88 6.19
N ALA A 151 -6.57 3.00 4.96
CA ALA A 151 -6.87 2.05 3.89
C ALA A 151 -5.81 0.93 3.87
N ALA A 152 -6.11 -0.20 4.52
CA ALA A 152 -5.34 -1.42 4.39
C ALA A 152 -5.52 -2.01 2.99
N PHE A 153 -4.43 -2.45 2.34
CA PHE A 153 -4.50 -2.92 0.95
C PHE A 153 -3.60 -4.11 0.63
N GLY A 154 -2.97 -4.71 1.63
CA GLY A 154 -2.11 -5.88 1.42
C GLY A 154 -1.43 -6.35 2.69
N GLN A 155 -0.57 -7.34 2.52
CA GLN A 155 0.11 -8.05 3.61
C GLN A 155 1.55 -8.37 3.23
N VAL A 156 2.48 -8.19 4.15
CA VAL A 156 3.85 -8.71 4.03
C VAL A 156 3.79 -10.24 4.10
N VAL A 157 4.25 -10.89 3.05
CA VAL A 157 4.30 -12.37 2.95
C VAL A 157 5.71 -12.93 3.13
N SER A 158 6.73 -12.06 3.03
CA SER A 158 8.13 -12.39 3.34
C SER A 158 8.88 -11.14 3.77
N GLY A 159 9.88 -11.27 4.65
CA GLY A 159 10.72 -10.15 5.07
C GLY A 159 10.26 -9.42 6.34
N MET A 160 9.32 -9.94 7.14
CA MET A 160 8.96 -9.36 8.45
C MET A 160 10.16 -9.13 9.40
N PRO A 161 11.22 -9.98 9.41
CA PRO A 161 12.44 -9.65 10.17
C PRO A 161 13.11 -8.35 9.71
N VAL A 162 13.08 -8.02 8.41
CA VAL A 162 13.57 -6.73 7.87
C VAL A 162 12.71 -5.59 8.39
N VAL A 163 11.38 -5.71 8.33
CA VAL A 163 10.43 -4.70 8.85
C VAL A 163 10.69 -4.42 10.34
N ARG A 164 10.91 -5.46 11.14
CA ARG A 164 11.22 -5.32 12.59
C ARG A 164 12.57 -4.64 12.83
N ARG A 165 13.60 -4.92 12.03
CA ARG A 165 14.89 -4.20 12.11
C ARG A 165 14.73 -2.72 11.80
N ILE A 166 13.96 -2.38 10.77
CA ILE A 166 13.68 -0.98 10.41
C ILE A 166 12.91 -0.28 11.56
N LEU A 167 11.93 -0.95 12.18
CA LEU A 167 11.23 -0.40 13.35
C LEU A 167 12.19 -0.13 14.52
N ALA A 168 13.22 -0.96 14.72
CA ALA A 168 14.23 -0.82 15.76
C ALA A 168 15.31 0.23 15.44
N ALA A 169 15.34 0.81 14.22
CA ALA A 169 16.33 1.79 13.80
C ALA A 169 16.38 2.99 14.76
N ARG A 170 17.56 3.59 14.93
CA ARG A 170 17.74 4.80 15.76
C ARG A 170 16.95 5.96 15.16
N THR A 171 16.25 6.69 16.04
CA THR A 171 15.47 7.87 15.66
C THR A 171 16.04 9.14 16.27
N TRP A 172 15.76 10.29 15.63
CA TRP A 172 16.04 11.59 16.19
C TRP A 172 15.06 11.88 17.34
N PRO A 173 15.51 12.45 18.47
CA PRO A 173 14.61 12.87 19.55
C PRO A 173 13.76 14.09 19.15
N GLN A 174 14.25 14.86 18.17
CA GLN A 174 13.59 16.04 17.63
C GLN A 174 12.45 15.64 16.67
N GLY A 175 11.76 16.64 16.14
CA GLY A 175 10.61 16.55 15.26
C GLY A 175 9.43 17.30 15.82
N SER A 176 8.36 17.45 15.05
CA SER A 176 7.15 18.16 15.46
C SER A 176 5.92 17.24 15.39
N GLY A 177 4.93 17.54 16.23
CA GLY A 177 3.65 16.83 16.25
C GLY A 177 3.81 15.32 16.41
N ALA A 178 3.02 14.57 15.70
CA ALA A 178 3.00 13.09 15.77
C ALA A 178 4.29 12.41 15.30
N MET A 179 5.24 13.13 14.72
CA MET A 179 6.52 12.57 14.26
C MET A 179 7.67 12.80 15.24
N LYS A 180 7.45 13.50 16.35
CA LYS A 180 8.48 13.75 17.38
C LYS A 180 9.04 12.42 17.90
N GLY A 181 10.35 12.27 17.85
CA GLY A 181 11.04 11.05 18.30
C GLY A 181 10.93 9.84 17.35
N GLN A 182 10.35 10.00 16.17
CA GLN A 182 10.06 8.86 15.27
C GLN A 182 10.80 8.91 13.93
N LEU A 183 11.48 10.02 13.61
CA LEU A 183 12.24 10.14 12.37
C LEU A 183 13.55 9.34 12.46
N ILE A 184 13.75 8.41 11.52
CA ILE A 184 14.93 7.54 11.46
C ILE A 184 16.16 8.40 11.16
N LYS A 185 17.23 8.24 11.96
CA LYS A 185 18.49 9.00 11.80
C LYS A 185 19.15 8.70 10.47
N GLN A 186 19.30 7.44 10.15
CA GLN A 186 19.84 6.95 8.87
C GLN A 186 18.70 6.27 8.13
N GLN A 187 18.08 7.01 7.21
CA GLN A 187 16.93 6.53 6.45
C GLN A 187 17.27 5.24 5.69
N ILE A 188 16.35 4.30 5.70
CA ILE A 188 16.51 3.00 5.06
C ILE A 188 16.04 3.12 3.61
N ARG A 189 16.96 3.07 2.66
CA ARG A 189 16.65 3.26 1.24
C ARG A 189 15.82 2.10 0.68
N ILE A 190 14.83 2.42 -0.11
CA ILE A 190 14.16 1.51 -1.05
C ILE A 190 14.96 1.59 -2.34
N ILE A 191 15.79 0.58 -2.59
CA ILE A 191 16.70 0.54 -3.74
C ILE A 191 15.92 0.30 -5.02
N GLU A 192 15.00 -0.65 -4.97
CA GLU A 192 14.16 -1.05 -6.10
C GLU A 192 12.82 -1.57 -5.59
N ALA A 193 11.73 -1.20 -6.26
CA ALA A 193 10.42 -1.77 -6.11
C ALA A 193 9.96 -2.38 -7.44
N LYS A 194 9.55 -3.67 -7.44
CA LYS A 194 9.09 -4.34 -8.65
C LYS A 194 8.05 -5.42 -8.37
N ARG A 195 7.27 -5.77 -9.38
CA ARG A 195 6.43 -6.97 -9.31
C ARG A 195 7.31 -8.18 -9.05
N ALA A 196 6.87 -9.06 -8.15
CA ALA A 196 7.48 -10.36 -7.89
C ALA A 196 6.61 -11.45 -8.53
N GLY A 197 7.25 -12.36 -9.23
CA GLY A 197 6.59 -13.54 -9.80
C GLY A 197 6.10 -14.51 -8.72
#